data_56cfb661d2c804db75019cd21f434f45
#
_entry.id   56cfb661d2c804db75019cd21f434f45
#
_cell.length_a   1.000
_cell.length_b   1.000
_cell.length_c   1.000
_cell.angle_alpha   90.00
_cell.angle_beta   90.00
_cell.angle_gamma   90.00
#
_symmetry.space_group_name_H-M   'P 1'
#
loop_
_entity.id
_entity.type
_entity.pdbx_description
1 polymer ?
#
loop_
_entity_poly.entity_id
_entity_poly.type
_entity_poly.pdbx_seq_one_letter_code
_entity_poly.pdbx_strand_id
1 'polypeptide(L)'
;VPAPAHLLSLSTCWNSHRHIEGRALAQEARELGFEWIEVSHGTKISLLPGLLEAVAAGEIKVTSLHNFCPPPVEVRMDAPDVYEFTSEVSWERDRAIKLTKDTLRMAPRFGADRVVIHLGSARMRSFTGQLESMVLAGQLYSRAFSDHKLKFVAQRQAASALALERVRAAFDQLLPVCEAEGVRLGIETRSHYEQIPSQREMRLLLEEYQSCPWIGSWHDFGHVQRQANLALLDHETYLSQIAPRLLGCHVHDVLWPLKDHRAPLSTGGVALEKLLPLVPGDVPLIWEISPGNRREAVVEALLRWREKFPA
;
A
#
# COMPACT_ATOMS: atom_id res chain seq x y z
N VAL A 1 -24.36 2.56 15.01
CA VAL A 1 -23.27 1.97 15.81
C VAL A 1 -22.05 2.81 15.51
N PRO A 2 -21.34 3.39 16.50
CA PRO A 2 -20.08 4.06 16.22
C PRO A 2 -19.12 3.08 15.53
N ALA A 3 -18.34 3.58 14.56
CA ALA A 3 -17.32 2.78 13.91
C ALA A 3 -16.30 2.33 14.98
N PRO A 4 -15.80 1.08 14.90
CA PRO A 4 -14.78 0.63 15.85
C PRO A 4 -13.55 1.53 15.79
N ALA A 5 -12.93 1.79 16.92
CA ALA A 5 -11.71 2.56 17.01
C ALA A 5 -10.57 1.77 16.38
N HIS A 6 -10.24 2.08 15.12
CA HIS A 6 -9.12 1.45 14.43
C HIS A 6 -7.78 1.92 15.01
N LEU A 7 -6.82 1.02 15.07
CA LEU A 7 -5.44 1.37 15.36
C LEU A 7 -4.90 2.30 14.26
N LEU A 8 -4.47 3.49 14.65
CA LEU A 8 -3.95 4.49 13.72
C LEU A 8 -2.42 4.50 13.72
N SER A 9 -1.82 4.46 12.55
CA SER A 9 -0.37 4.39 12.32
C SER A 9 0.06 5.45 11.30
N LEU A 10 1.33 5.86 11.34
CA LEU A 10 1.94 6.76 10.35
C LEU A 10 3.02 6.01 9.58
N SER A 11 2.96 6.03 8.25
CA SER A 11 4.04 5.49 7.43
C SER A 11 5.25 6.41 7.44
N THR A 12 6.43 5.83 7.64
CA THR A 12 7.71 6.56 7.65
C THR A 12 8.09 7.15 6.29
N CYS A 13 7.35 6.85 5.22
CA CYS A 13 7.52 7.49 3.90
C CYS A 13 7.41 9.02 3.99
N TRP A 14 6.58 9.53 4.93
CA TRP A 14 6.40 10.96 5.10
C TRP A 14 7.64 11.68 5.65
N ASN A 15 8.37 11.06 6.58
CA ASN A 15 9.43 11.74 7.31
C ASN A 15 10.84 11.14 7.20
N SER A 16 11.00 9.92 6.67
CA SER A 16 12.31 9.23 6.62
C SER A 16 13.39 10.00 5.85
N HIS A 17 13.01 10.79 4.85
CA HIS A 17 13.94 11.52 3.99
C HIS A 17 14.73 12.62 4.72
N ARG A 18 14.14 13.22 5.78
CA ARG A 18 14.71 14.38 6.51
C ARG A 18 15.46 14.01 7.78
N HIS A 19 15.40 12.75 8.20
CA HIS A 19 16.13 12.28 9.37
C HIS A 19 17.42 11.56 9.00
N ILE A 20 18.40 11.63 9.89
CA ILE A 20 19.65 10.88 9.85
C ILE A 20 19.74 9.86 11.01
N GLU A 21 18.88 10.00 12.02
CA GLU A 21 18.80 9.15 13.20
C GLU A 21 17.39 8.53 13.28
N GLY A 22 17.33 7.19 13.39
CA GLY A 22 16.06 6.47 13.42
C GLY A 22 15.19 6.78 14.65
N ARG A 23 15.84 7.00 15.81
CA ARG A 23 15.11 7.38 17.04
C ARG A 23 14.45 8.76 16.91
N ALA A 24 15.10 9.72 16.25
CA ALA A 24 14.52 11.05 15.98
C ALA A 24 13.32 10.97 15.02
N LEU A 25 13.36 10.05 14.05
CA LEU A 25 12.22 9.77 13.17
C LEU A 25 11.02 9.25 13.97
N ALA A 26 11.24 8.28 14.86
CA ALA A 26 10.19 7.73 15.75
C ALA A 26 9.64 8.80 16.68
N GLN A 27 10.50 9.64 17.26
CA GLN A 27 10.11 10.73 18.14
C GLN A 27 9.19 11.73 17.42
N GLU A 28 9.49 12.10 16.17
CA GLU A 28 8.62 13.00 15.41
C GLU A 28 7.21 12.43 15.20
N ALA A 29 7.07 11.12 14.94
CA ALA A 29 5.78 10.48 14.85
C ALA A 29 5.01 10.55 16.20
N ARG A 30 5.72 10.34 17.31
CA ARG A 30 5.16 10.46 18.68
C ARG A 30 4.70 11.89 18.99
N GLU A 31 5.47 12.90 18.62
CA GLU A 31 5.12 14.30 18.82
C GLU A 31 3.85 14.71 18.04
N LEU A 32 3.57 14.06 16.92
CA LEU A 32 2.31 14.21 16.18
C LEU A 32 1.14 13.47 16.85
N GLY A 33 1.43 12.57 17.80
CA GLY A 33 0.43 11.80 18.53
C GLY A 33 0.15 10.43 17.93
N PHE A 34 1.06 9.88 17.12
CA PHE A 34 1.03 8.49 16.66
C PHE A 34 1.84 7.61 17.61
N GLU A 35 1.22 6.54 18.11
CA GLU A 35 1.90 5.51 18.91
C GLU A 35 2.47 4.40 18.05
N TRP A 36 2.02 4.32 16.80
CA TRP A 36 2.36 3.28 15.85
C TRP A 36 2.88 3.88 14.56
N ILE A 37 3.85 3.19 13.95
CA ILE A 37 4.36 3.51 12.62
C ILE A 37 4.36 2.27 11.73
N GLU A 38 4.36 2.49 10.44
CA GLU A 38 4.80 1.52 9.44
C GLU A 38 6.22 1.87 9.00
N VAL A 39 7.12 0.88 8.95
CA VAL A 39 8.44 1.08 8.37
C VAL A 39 8.34 0.93 6.85
N SER A 40 8.33 2.08 6.16
CA SER A 40 8.13 2.17 4.71
C SER A 40 9.38 1.77 3.92
N HIS A 41 9.13 1.36 2.67
CA HIS A 41 10.14 1.02 1.66
C HIS A 41 11.18 2.12 1.37
N GLY A 42 10.89 3.40 1.66
CA GLY A 42 11.82 4.54 1.55
C GLY A 42 12.68 4.78 2.79
N THR A 43 12.57 3.95 3.83
CA THR A 43 13.34 4.12 5.06
C THR A 43 14.78 3.68 4.87
N LYS A 44 15.71 4.63 4.92
CA LYS A 44 17.15 4.37 4.72
C LYS A 44 17.68 3.31 5.68
N ILE A 45 18.60 2.46 5.22
CA ILE A 45 19.23 1.40 6.03
C ILE A 45 19.87 1.99 7.30
N SER A 46 20.47 3.17 7.22
CA SER A 46 21.09 3.86 8.36
C SER A 46 20.12 4.24 9.49
N LEU A 47 18.82 4.33 9.20
CA LEU A 47 17.80 4.65 10.20
C LEU A 47 17.31 3.42 10.98
N LEU A 48 17.46 2.21 10.43
CA LEU A 48 16.91 0.99 11.01
C LEU A 48 17.47 0.69 12.42
N PRO A 49 18.79 0.84 12.71
CA PRO A 49 19.30 0.60 14.07
C PRO A 49 18.61 1.46 15.13
N GLY A 50 18.55 2.78 14.91
CA GLY A 50 17.89 3.69 15.86
C GLY A 50 16.39 3.48 15.98
N LEU A 51 15.70 3.04 14.90
CA LEU A 51 14.30 2.62 14.97
C LEU A 51 14.12 1.36 15.81
N LEU A 52 14.99 0.36 15.64
CA LEU A 52 14.96 -0.87 16.46
C LEU A 52 15.20 -0.56 17.94
N GLU A 53 16.13 0.36 18.25
CA GLU A 53 16.36 0.83 19.61
C GLU A 53 15.13 1.51 20.21
N ALA A 54 14.46 2.38 19.44
CA ALA A 54 13.22 3.05 19.88
C ALA A 54 12.10 2.05 20.15
N VAL A 55 11.95 1.02 19.31
CA VAL A 55 10.98 -0.06 19.51
C VAL A 55 11.32 -0.87 20.76
N ALA A 56 12.58 -1.28 20.93
CA ALA A 56 13.02 -2.03 22.10
C ALA A 56 12.83 -1.25 23.42
N ALA A 57 12.97 0.08 23.37
CA ALA A 57 12.72 0.97 24.49
C ALA A 57 11.22 1.25 24.74
N GLY A 58 10.31 0.74 23.88
CA GLY A 58 8.86 0.98 23.99
C GLY A 58 8.44 2.41 23.61
N GLU A 59 9.31 3.17 22.96
CA GLU A 59 9.05 4.55 22.56
C GLU A 59 8.09 4.65 21.37
N ILE A 60 8.08 3.66 20.51
CA ILE A 60 7.21 3.53 19.35
C ILE A 60 6.89 2.05 19.10
N LYS A 61 5.75 1.78 18.49
CA LYS A 61 5.36 0.44 18.05
C LYS A 61 5.28 0.39 16.52
N VAL A 62 5.40 -0.81 15.94
CA VAL A 62 5.35 -0.99 14.48
C VAL A 62 4.17 -1.87 14.11
N THR A 63 3.31 -1.38 13.20
CA THR A 63 2.15 -2.13 12.67
C THR A 63 2.54 -3.10 11.59
N SER A 64 3.42 -2.66 10.70
CA SER A 64 3.77 -3.34 9.45
C SER A 64 5.11 -2.85 8.91
N LEU A 65 5.72 -3.66 8.05
CA LEU A 65 6.80 -3.23 7.20
C LEU A 65 6.30 -3.20 5.75
N HIS A 66 6.69 -2.17 5.01
CA HIS A 66 6.47 -2.17 3.57
C HIS A 66 7.71 -2.74 2.86
N ASN A 67 7.52 -3.65 1.93
CA ASN A 67 8.58 -4.27 1.16
C ASN A 67 9.26 -3.23 0.23
N PHE A 68 10.57 -3.07 0.23
CA PHE A 68 11.59 -3.89 0.87
C PHE A 68 12.14 -3.23 2.13
N CYS A 69 12.35 -4.01 3.18
CA CYS A 69 12.97 -3.54 4.41
C CYS A 69 13.99 -4.58 4.92
N PRO A 70 15.31 -4.31 4.91
CA PRO A 70 15.95 -3.07 4.45
C PRO A 70 15.78 -2.85 2.93
N PRO A 71 15.79 -1.57 2.48
CA PRO A 71 15.77 -1.29 1.04
C PRO A 71 17.03 -1.80 0.35
N PRO A 72 16.96 -2.15 -0.95
CA PRO A 72 18.14 -2.57 -1.72
C PRO A 72 19.22 -1.49 -1.71
N VAL A 73 20.48 -1.89 -1.53
CA VAL A 73 21.62 -0.95 -1.45
C VAL A 73 21.87 -0.17 -2.74
N GLU A 74 21.43 -0.71 -3.87
CA GLU A 74 21.50 -0.09 -5.20
C GLU A 74 20.44 1.00 -5.41
N VAL A 75 19.44 1.08 -4.54
CA VAL A 75 18.34 2.07 -4.63
C VAL A 75 18.66 3.25 -3.74
N ARG A 76 18.75 4.44 -4.34
CA ARG A 76 19.05 5.68 -3.62
C ARG A 76 17.80 6.45 -3.16
N MET A 77 16.66 6.14 -3.74
CA MET A 77 15.39 6.81 -3.50
C MET A 77 14.32 5.77 -3.21
N ASP A 78 13.17 6.25 -2.82
CA ASP A 78 11.98 5.47 -2.66
C ASP A 78 11.58 4.79 -3.99
N ALA A 79 11.63 3.47 -4.03
CA ALA A 79 11.37 2.68 -5.23
C ALA A 79 10.84 1.28 -4.86
N PRO A 80 9.58 1.18 -4.41
CA PRO A 80 8.97 -0.09 -3.98
C PRO A 80 8.85 -1.11 -5.12
N ASP A 81 8.79 -0.65 -6.37
CA ASP A 81 8.65 -1.47 -7.56
C ASP A 81 9.99 -1.69 -8.30
N VAL A 82 11.14 -1.50 -7.63
CA VAL A 82 12.48 -1.67 -8.25
C VAL A 82 12.74 -3.10 -8.72
N TYR A 83 12.18 -4.09 -8.04
CA TYR A 83 12.18 -5.50 -8.42
C TYR A 83 10.77 -6.05 -8.29
N GLU A 84 10.26 -6.62 -9.36
CA GLU A 84 8.90 -7.14 -9.43
C GLU A 84 8.90 -8.68 -9.52
N PHE A 85 7.96 -9.34 -8.82
CA PHE A 85 7.73 -10.78 -8.99
C PHE A 85 7.28 -11.14 -10.41
N THR A 86 6.73 -10.17 -11.13
CA THR A 86 6.22 -10.34 -12.49
C THR A 86 7.26 -10.07 -13.57
N SER A 87 8.46 -9.58 -13.24
CA SER A 87 9.51 -9.24 -14.20
C SER A 87 9.77 -10.38 -15.19
N GLU A 88 10.09 -10.05 -16.44
CA GLU A 88 10.49 -11.02 -17.46
C GLU A 88 11.91 -11.55 -17.21
N VAL A 89 12.70 -10.77 -16.51
CA VAL A 89 14.10 -11.08 -16.21
C VAL A 89 14.17 -11.93 -14.95
N SER A 90 14.68 -13.16 -15.06
CA SER A 90 14.69 -14.12 -13.94
C SER A 90 15.43 -13.61 -12.70
N TRP A 91 16.61 -13.02 -12.88
CA TRP A 91 17.40 -12.54 -11.77
C TRP A 91 16.71 -11.39 -10.97
N GLU A 92 15.88 -10.59 -11.65
CA GLU A 92 15.06 -9.56 -10.96
C GLU A 92 14.00 -10.21 -10.09
N ARG A 93 13.31 -11.25 -10.60
CA ARG A 93 12.34 -12.03 -9.78
C ARG A 93 13.03 -12.68 -8.59
N ASP A 94 14.18 -13.30 -8.80
CA ASP A 94 14.97 -13.93 -7.73
C ASP A 94 15.40 -12.87 -6.70
N ARG A 95 15.74 -11.68 -7.17
CA ARG A 95 16.10 -10.54 -6.31
C ARG A 95 14.89 -10.06 -5.49
N ALA A 96 13.71 -9.90 -6.13
CA ALA A 96 12.46 -9.56 -5.45
C ALA A 96 12.13 -10.57 -4.34
N ILE A 97 12.18 -11.87 -4.64
CA ILE A 97 11.91 -12.95 -3.69
C ILE A 97 12.91 -12.93 -2.53
N LYS A 98 14.21 -12.79 -2.83
CA LYS A 98 15.26 -12.74 -1.81
C LYS A 98 15.05 -11.57 -0.84
N LEU A 99 14.84 -10.38 -1.37
CA LEU A 99 14.65 -9.17 -0.57
C LEU A 99 13.35 -9.24 0.26
N THR A 100 12.30 -9.82 -0.29
CA THR A 100 11.05 -10.06 0.45
C THR A 100 11.26 -11.03 1.61
N LYS A 101 12.03 -12.12 1.41
CA LYS A 101 12.43 -13.02 2.51
C LYS A 101 13.21 -12.28 3.59
N ASP A 102 14.07 -11.35 3.21
CA ASP A 102 14.82 -10.54 4.16
C ASP A 102 13.90 -9.57 4.94
N THR A 103 12.88 -8.98 4.26
CA THR A 103 11.84 -8.17 4.91
C THR A 103 11.00 -9.00 5.89
N LEU A 104 10.58 -10.21 5.51
CA LEU A 104 9.83 -11.12 6.38
C LEU A 104 10.60 -11.44 7.66
N ARG A 105 11.91 -11.70 7.58
CA ARG A 105 12.78 -11.93 8.75
C ARG A 105 13.02 -10.67 9.58
N MET A 106 12.91 -9.50 8.96
CA MET A 106 13.06 -8.22 9.67
C MET A 106 11.83 -7.86 10.48
N ALA A 107 10.61 -8.23 10.04
CA ALA A 107 9.35 -7.84 10.65
C ALA A 107 9.26 -8.22 12.15
N PRO A 108 9.58 -9.44 12.58
CA PRO A 108 9.53 -9.79 14.00
C PRO A 108 10.51 -8.99 14.87
N ARG A 109 11.63 -8.52 14.30
CA ARG A 109 12.58 -7.68 15.03
C ARG A 109 11.99 -6.31 15.40
N PHE A 110 11.01 -5.84 14.62
CA PHE A 110 10.22 -4.66 14.89
C PHE A 110 8.93 -4.96 15.69
N GLY A 111 8.67 -6.24 16.02
CA GLY A 111 7.42 -6.66 16.65
C GLY A 111 6.21 -6.61 15.70
N ALA A 112 6.45 -6.57 14.38
CA ALA A 112 5.40 -6.56 13.37
C ALA A 112 5.11 -7.97 12.86
N ASP A 113 3.83 -8.24 12.57
CA ASP A 113 3.34 -9.52 12.05
C ASP A 113 2.82 -9.42 10.60
N ARG A 114 3.06 -8.27 9.94
CA ARG A 114 2.55 -7.97 8.60
C ARG A 114 3.60 -7.30 7.74
N VAL A 115 3.65 -7.71 6.47
CA VAL A 115 4.48 -7.09 5.42
C VAL A 115 3.59 -6.75 4.24
N VAL A 116 3.60 -5.49 3.84
CA VAL A 116 2.92 -5.00 2.62
C VAL A 116 3.77 -5.30 1.41
N ILE A 117 3.18 -5.83 0.36
CA ILE A 117 3.88 -6.18 -0.87
C ILE A 117 3.17 -5.68 -2.13
N HIS A 118 3.98 -5.19 -3.07
CA HIS A 118 3.60 -5.02 -4.45
C HIS A 118 3.92 -6.29 -5.24
N LEU A 119 3.05 -6.70 -6.16
CA LEU A 119 3.28 -7.90 -6.95
C LEU A 119 4.02 -7.61 -8.26
N GLY A 120 3.91 -6.38 -8.76
CA GLY A 120 4.50 -5.95 -10.02
C GLY A 120 3.43 -5.59 -11.07
N SER A 121 3.76 -5.74 -12.35
CA SER A 121 2.96 -5.24 -13.45
C SER A 121 2.73 -6.30 -14.53
N ALA A 122 1.64 -6.17 -15.29
CA ALA A 122 1.45 -6.90 -16.53
C ALA A 122 2.34 -6.28 -17.63
N ARG A 123 2.95 -7.12 -18.48
CA ARG A 123 3.77 -6.63 -19.60
C ARG A 123 2.92 -5.97 -20.67
N MET A 124 2.81 -4.65 -20.59
CA MET A 124 2.11 -3.83 -21.57
C MET A 124 2.60 -2.39 -21.55
N ARG A 125 2.22 -1.60 -22.56
CA ARG A 125 2.46 -0.16 -22.50
C ARG A 125 1.63 0.45 -21.38
N SER A 126 2.17 1.46 -20.69
CA SER A 126 1.40 2.23 -19.74
C SER A 126 0.25 2.97 -20.46
N PHE A 127 -0.99 2.66 -20.09
CA PHE A 127 -2.19 3.29 -20.61
C PHE A 127 -2.92 4.11 -19.56
N THR A 128 -2.72 3.79 -18.28
CA THR A 128 -3.33 4.57 -17.19
C THR A 128 -3.03 6.05 -17.35
N GLY A 129 -1.78 6.42 -17.65
CA GLY A 129 -1.41 7.80 -17.92
C GLY A 129 -2.10 8.43 -19.14
N GLN A 130 -2.52 7.65 -20.13
CA GLN A 130 -3.32 8.14 -21.25
C GLN A 130 -4.76 8.43 -20.81
N LEU A 131 -5.38 7.55 -20.04
CA LEU A 131 -6.70 7.79 -19.46
C LEU A 131 -6.68 9.02 -18.55
N GLU A 132 -5.63 9.17 -17.75
CA GLU A 132 -5.39 10.34 -16.90
C GLU A 132 -5.36 11.63 -17.73
N SER A 133 -4.59 11.65 -18.80
CA SER A 133 -4.51 12.79 -19.71
C SER A 133 -5.86 13.13 -20.33
N MET A 134 -6.67 12.13 -20.69
CA MET A 134 -8.01 12.33 -21.23
C MET A 134 -8.97 12.91 -20.18
N VAL A 135 -8.88 12.44 -18.92
CA VAL A 135 -9.68 13.00 -17.82
C VAL A 135 -9.32 14.46 -17.56
N LEU A 136 -8.02 14.79 -17.53
CA LEU A 136 -7.55 16.17 -17.39
C LEU A 136 -7.99 17.08 -18.54
N ALA A 137 -8.16 16.51 -19.74
CA ALA A 137 -8.73 17.20 -20.90
C ALA A 137 -10.28 17.26 -20.91
N GLY A 138 -10.95 16.84 -19.81
CA GLY A 138 -12.41 16.86 -19.69
C GLY A 138 -13.15 15.78 -20.49
N GLN A 139 -12.46 14.72 -20.91
CA GLN A 139 -13.01 13.70 -21.82
C GLN A 139 -13.58 12.46 -21.09
N LEU A 140 -13.67 12.45 -19.76
CA LEU A 140 -14.11 11.29 -18.97
C LEU A 140 -15.42 10.65 -19.46
N TYR A 141 -16.37 11.45 -19.94
CA TYR A 141 -17.66 10.98 -20.42
C TYR A 141 -17.77 10.90 -21.96
N SER A 142 -16.62 11.03 -22.66
CA SER A 142 -16.61 10.94 -24.13
C SER A 142 -16.65 9.49 -24.60
N ARG A 143 -17.14 9.28 -25.83
CA ARG A 143 -17.07 7.99 -26.51
C ARG A 143 -15.61 7.56 -26.72
N ALA A 144 -14.73 8.51 -27.07
CA ALA A 144 -13.32 8.25 -27.26
C ALA A 144 -12.66 7.69 -25.98
N PHE A 145 -12.99 8.23 -24.81
CA PHE A 145 -12.53 7.71 -23.53
C PHE A 145 -13.01 6.27 -23.28
N SER A 146 -14.30 6.02 -23.54
CA SER A 146 -14.88 4.68 -23.35
C SER A 146 -14.27 3.64 -24.28
N ASP A 147 -14.11 3.97 -25.56
CA ASP A 147 -13.49 3.07 -26.55
C ASP A 147 -12.02 2.79 -26.19
N HIS A 148 -11.28 3.82 -25.77
CA HIS A 148 -9.88 3.67 -25.35
C HIS A 148 -9.77 2.80 -24.09
N LYS A 149 -10.61 3.04 -23.09
CA LYS A 149 -10.66 2.26 -21.84
C LYS A 149 -10.99 0.80 -22.09
N LEU A 150 -12.00 0.48 -22.91
CA LEU A 150 -12.37 -0.91 -23.23
C LEU A 150 -11.23 -1.66 -23.93
N LYS A 151 -10.59 -1.02 -24.92
CA LYS A 151 -9.41 -1.59 -25.59
C LYS A 151 -8.28 -1.88 -24.59
N PHE A 152 -8.02 -0.95 -23.71
CA PHE A 152 -7.01 -1.05 -22.68
C PHE A 152 -7.28 -2.22 -21.70
N VAL A 153 -8.51 -2.32 -21.19
CA VAL A 153 -8.91 -3.41 -20.28
C VAL A 153 -8.73 -4.77 -20.95
N ALA A 154 -9.13 -4.91 -22.22
CA ALA A 154 -8.97 -6.16 -22.96
C ALA A 154 -7.48 -6.54 -23.18
N GLN A 155 -6.62 -5.58 -23.51
CA GLN A 155 -5.18 -5.81 -23.67
C GLN A 155 -4.54 -6.23 -22.34
N ARG A 156 -4.89 -5.57 -21.25
CA ARG A 156 -4.37 -5.87 -19.92
C ARG A 156 -4.77 -7.26 -19.46
N GLN A 157 -6.03 -7.68 -19.69
CA GLN A 157 -6.48 -9.04 -19.37
C GLN A 157 -5.69 -10.11 -20.14
N ALA A 158 -5.39 -9.87 -21.39
CA ALA A 158 -4.56 -10.79 -22.18
C ALA A 158 -3.12 -10.88 -21.68
N ALA A 159 -2.56 -9.79 -21.14
CA ALA A 159 -1.17 -9.71 -20.69
C ALA A 159 -0.95 -10.25 -19.26
N SER A 160 -2.00 -10.44 -18.45
CA SER A 160 -1.87 -10.72 -17.02
C SER A 160 -1.63 -12.19 -16.66
N ALA A 161 -1.95 -13.14 -17.53
CA ALA A 161 -1.89 -14.57 -17.22
C ALA A 161 -0.50 -15.01 -16.74
N LEU A 162 0.54 -14.70 -17.54
CA LEU A 162 1.93 -15.04 -17.20
C LEU A 162 2.43 -14.30 -15.94
N ALA A 163 1.98 -13.07 -15.73
CA ALA A 163 2.32 -12.31 -14.52
C ALA A 163 1.77 -13.01 -13.26
N LEU A 164 0.53 -13.49 -13.30
CA LEU A 164 -0.07 -14.24 -12.19
C LEU A 164 0.60 -15.60 -11.94
N GLU A 165 1.03 -16.31 -12.99
CA GLU A 165 1.83 -17.54 -12.82
C GLU A 165 3.13 -17.26 -12.07
N ARG A 166 3.83 -16.18 -12.41
CA ARG A 166 5.06 -15.76 -11.72
C ARG A 166 4.81 -15.36 -10.27
N VAL A 167 3.69 -14.70 -9.99
CA VAL A 167 3.26 -14.37 -8.62
C VAL A 167 3.07 -15.65 -7.80
N ARG A 168 2.39 -16.66 -8.34
CA ARG A 168 2.21 -17.95 -7.64
C ARG A 168 3.54 -18.63 -7.33
N ALA A 169 4.44 -18.67 -8.33
CA ALA A 169 5.78 -19.22 -8.13
C ALA A 169 6.61 -18.45 -7.09
N ALA A 170 6.36 -17.14 -6.92
CA ALA A 170 6.96 -16.36 -5.83
C ALA A 170 6.32 -16.73 -4.48
N PHE A 171 5.00 -16.86 -4.40
CA PHE A 171 4.32 -17.26 -3.17
C PHE A 171 4.75 -18.65 -2.70
N ASP A 172 4.94 -19.64 -3.59
CA ASP A 172 5.47 -20.96 -3.23
C ASP A 172 6.81 -20.87 -2.49
N GLN A 173 7.62 -19.85 -2.76
CA GLN A 173 8.91 -19.63 -2.13
C GLN A 173 8.85 -18.74 -0.89
N LEU A 174 7.83 -17.87 -0.76
CA LEU A 174 7.67 -16.92 0.33
C LEU A 174 6.87 -17.53 1.51
N LEU A 175 5.84 -18.30 1.22
CA LEU A 175 4.94 -18.85 2.24
C LEU A 175 5.64 -19.69 3.33
N PRO A 176 6.63 -20.53 3.02
CA PRO A 176 7.38 -21.22 4.07
C PRO A 176 8.12 -20.29 5.03
N VAL A 177 8.54 -19.10 4.53
CA VAL A 177 9.19 -18.08 5.37
C VAL A 177 8.14 -17.33 6.19
N CYS A 178 6.98 -17.02 5.60
CA CYS A 178 5.86 -16.44 6.35
C CYS A 178 5.46 -17.29 7.54
N GLU A 179 5.33 -18.60 7.34
CA GLU A 179 5.02 -19.55 8.40
C GLU A 179 6.11 -19.63 9.47
N ALA A 180 7.37 -19.71 9.06
CA ALA A 180 8.51 -19.80 9.98
C ALA A 180 8.68 -18.54 10.85
N GLU A 181 8.40 -17.36 10.28
CA GLU A 181 8.54 -16.07 10.97
C GLU A 181 7.24 -15.60 11.64
N GLY A 182 6.11 -16.26 11.38
CA GLY A 182 4.78 -15.85 11.87
C GLY A 182 4.29 -14.54 11.26
N VAL A 183 4.67 -14.23 10.01
CA VAL A 183 4.41 -12.95 9.35
C VAL A 183 3.50 -13.13 8.14
N ARG A 184 2.48 -12.29 8.02
CA ARG A 184 1.50 -12.29 6.93
C ARG A 184 1.88 -11.33 5.82
N LEU A 185 1.58 -11.69 4.57
CA LEU A 185 1.74 -10.84 3.39
C LEU A 185 0.43 -10.15 3.05
N GLY A 186 0.42 -8.82 3.09
CA GLY A 186 -0.68 -7.99 2.63
C GLY A 186 -0.47 -7.58 1.17
N ILE A 187 -1.26 -8.13 0.25
CA ILE A 187 -1.21 -7.77 -1.17
C ILE A 187 -1.88 -6.40 -1.34
N GLU A 188 -1.11 -5.40 -1.75
CA GLU A 188 -1.62 -4.05 -1.88
C GLU A 188 -2.44 -3.82 -3.15
N THR A 189 -3.55 -3.08 -3.00
CA THR A 189 -4.33 -2.56 -4.13
C THR A 189 -3.57 -1.42 -4.81
N ARG A 190 -3.50 -1.45 -6.14
CA ARG A 190 -2.57 -0.62 -6.92
C ARG A 190 -3.23 0.59 -7.58
N SER A 191 -2.44 1.64 -7.83
CA SER A 191 -2.91 2.89 -8.42
C SER A 191 -3.03 2.86 -9.94
N HIS A 192 -2.18 2.10 -10.63
CA HIS A 192 -2.20 1.99 -12.09
C HIS A 192 -2.81 0.65 -12.50
N TYR A 193 -3.66 0.69 -13.52
CA TYR A 193 -4.39 -0.51 -13.96
C TYR A 193 -3.48 -1.58 -14.58
N GLU A 194 -2.30 -1.21 -15.08
CA GLU A 194 -1.27 -2.14 -15.56
C GLU A 194 -0.67 -3.00 -14.45
N GLN A 195 -0.72 -2.53 -13.22
CA GLN A 195 -0.14 -3.24 -12.08
C GLN A 195 -1.00 -4.45 -11.68
N ILE A 196 -0.37 -5.41 -11.03
CA ILE A 196 -0.96 -6.63 -10.49
C ILE A 196 -1.11 -6.43 -8.97
N PRO A 197 -2.29 -6.75 -8.40
CA PRO A 197 -3.48 -7.28 -9.03
C PRO A 197 -4.49 -6.20 -9.44
N SER A 198 -5.31 -6.47 -10.47
CA SER A 198 -6.59 -5.78 -10.67
C SER A 198 -7.61 -6.25 -9.64
N GLN A 199 -8.78 -5.58 -9.54
CA GLN A 199 -9.87 -6.00 -8.65
C GLN A 199 -10.24 -7.49 -8.84
N ARG A 200 -10.39 -7.94 -10.10
CA ARG A 200 -10.70 -9.33 -10.41
C ARG A 200 -9.61 -10.29 -9.94
N GLU A 201 -8.35 -9.94 -10.18
CA GLU A 201 -7.22 -10.79 -9.83
C GLU A 201 -6.98 -10.85 -8.34
N MET A 202 -7.17 -9.74 -7.60
CA MET A 202 -7.14 -9.76 -6.14
C MET A 202 -8.15 -10.77 -5.59
N ARG A 203 -9.39 -10.73 -6.08
CA ARG A 203 -10.41 -11.67 -5.65
C ARG A 203 -10.02 -13.12 -5.96
N LEU A 204 -9.52 -13.40 -7.17
CA LEU A 204 -9.07 -14.74 -7.56
C LEU A 204 -7.92 -15.25 -6.69
N LEU A 205 -6.92 -14.40 -6.38
CA LEU A 205 -5.81 -14.76 -5.49
C LEU A 205 -6.32 -15.04 -4.07
N LEU A 206 -7.18 -14.19 -3.52
CA LEU A 206 -7.74 -14.39 -2.18
C LEU A 206 -8.61 -15.67 -2.09
N GLU A 207 -9.30 -16.01 -3.16
CA GLU A 207 -10.07 -17.26 -3.26
C GLU A 207 -9.14 -18.48 -3.38
N GLU A 208 -8.12 -18.41 -4.22
CA GLU A 208 -7.12 -19.48 -4.39
C GLU A 208 -6.37 -19.79 -3.09
N TYR A 209 -6.00 -18.75 -2.34
CA TYR A 209 -5.30 -18.89 -1.06
C TYR A 209 -6.22 -18.77 0.17
N GLN A 210 -7.52 -19.08 0.04
CA GLN A 210 -8.51 -18.92 1.12
C GLN A 210 -8.19 -19.70 2.39
N SER A 211 -7.54 -20.84 2.28
CA SER A 211 -7.10 -21.68 3.42
C SER A 211 -5.72 -21.28 3.96
N CYS A 212 -5.00 -20.38 3.29
CA CYS A 212 -3.68 -19.94 3.71
C CYS A 212 -3.81 -18.73 4.67
N PRO A 213 -3.38 -18.84 5.93
CA PRO A 213 -3.47 -17.73 6.89
C PRO A 213 -2.44 -16.62 6.63
N TRP A 214 -1.45 -16.87 5.78
CA TRP A 214 -0.29 -16.01 5.56
C TRP A 214 -0.48 -14.99 4.42
N ILE A 215 -1.57 -15.07 3.66
CA ILE A 215 -1.90 -14.13 2.58
C ILE A 215 -3.21 -13.43 2.88
N GLY A 216 -3.23 -12.12 2.70
CA GLY A 216 -4.44 -11.31 2.72
C GLY A 216 -4.31 -10.10 1.82
N SER A 217 -5.32 -9.27 1.77
CA SER A 217 -5.33 -8.00 1.05
C SER A 217 -4.80 -6.85 1.91
N TRP A 218 -4.29 -5.83 1.25
CA TRP A 218 -3.98 -4.53 1.81
C TRP A 218 -4.66 -3.48 0.98
N HIS A 219 -5.56 -2.71 1.58
CA HIS A 219 -6.34 -1.73 0.83
C HIS A 219 -5.69 -0.36 0.90
N ASP A 220 -5.32 0.18 -0.26
CA ASP A 220 -4.92 1.57 -0.37
C ASP A 220 -6.08 2.41 -0.90
N PHE A 221 -6.58 3.29 -0.05
CA PHE A 221 -7.75 4.13 -0.35
C PHE A 221 -7.52 5.09 -1.51
N GLY A 222 -6.35 5.71 -1.57
CA GLY A 222 -6.06 6.66 -2.65
C GLY A 222 -5.79 5.97 -3.98
N HIS A 223 -5.08 4.84 -3.98
CA HIS A 223 -4.83 4.05 -5.18
C HIS A 223 -6.14 3.58 -5.84
N VAL A 224 -7.03 3.02 -5.02
CA VAL A 224 -8.34 2.57 -5.51
C VAL A 224 -9.20 3.76 -5.94
N GLN A 225 -9.15 4.88 -5.21
CA GLN A 225 -9.88 6.09 -5.61
C GLN A 225 -9.41 6.64 -6.97
N ARG A 226 -8.11 6.60 -7.26
CA ARG A 226 -7.60 6.99 -8.60
C ARG A 226 -8.21 6.13 -9.70
N GLN A 227 -8.26 4.81 -9.53
CA GLN A 227 -8.90 3.93 -10.49
C GLN A 227 -10.42 4.18 -10.61
N ALA A 228 -11.09 4.47 -9.49
CA ALA A 228 -12.50 4.85 -9.49
C ALA A 228 -12.74 6.17 -10.26
N ASN A 229 -11.85 7.16 -10.09
CA ASN A 229 -11.90 8.43 -10.82
C ASN A 229 -11.71 8.25 -12.34
N LEU A 230 -11.03 7.19 -12.76
CA LEU A 230 -10.91 6.76 -14.16
C LEU A 230 -12.06 5.85 -14.61
N ALA A 231 -13.08 5.67 -13.79
CA ALA A 231 -14.22 4.78 -14.04
C ALA A 231 -13.80 3.33 -14.40
N LEU A 232 -12.73 2.83 -13.79
CA LEU A 232 -12.21 1.47 -13.96
C LEU A 232 -12.84 0.47 -13.00
N LEU A 233 -13.28 0.95 -11.82
CA LEU A 233 -13.91 0.15 -10.77
C LEU A 233 -14.84 1.03 -9.91
N ASP A 234 -15.64 0.38 -9.06
CA ASP A 234 -16.37 1.01 -7.97
C ASP A 234 -15.65 0.75 -6.65
N HIS A 235 -15.31 1.82 -5.91
CA HIS A 235 -14.46 1.76 -4.72
C HIS A 235 -15.10 0.98 -3.58
N GLU A 236 -16.38 1.25 -3.30
CA GLU A 236 -17.15 0.60 -2.22
C GLU A 236 -17.29 -0.90 -2.48
N THR A 237 -17.67 -1.26 -3.71
CA THR A 237 -17.76 -2.66 -4.15
C THR A 237 -16.43 -3.37 -4.02
N TYR A 238 -15.32 -2.74 -4.43
CA TYR A 238 -14.01 -3.37 -4.34
C TYR A 238 -13.61 -3.62 -2.88
N LEU A 239 -13.69 -2.61 -2.03
CA LEU A 239 -13.36 -2.75 -0.61
C LEU A 239 -14.21 -3.85 0.06
N SER A 240 -15.52 -3.86 -0.18
CA SER A 240 -16.43 -4.88 0.37
C SER A 240 -16.03 -6.31 -0.02
N GLN A 241 -15.52 -6.51 -1.25
CA GLN A 241 -15.10 -7.82 -1.74
C GLN A 241 -13.84 -8.36 -1.05
N ILE A 242 -12.91 -7.46 -0.66
CA ILE A 242 -11.63 -7.84 -0.05
C ILE A 242 -11.61 -7.72 1.48
N ALA A 243 -12.60 -7.05 2.07
CA ALA A 243 -12.69 -6.81 3.51
C ALA A 243 -12.55 -8.08 4.38
N PRO A 244 -13.12 -9.26 4.01
CA PRO A 244 -12.98 -10.47 4.82
C PRO A 244 -11.54 -10.99 4.98
N ARG A 245 -10.63 -10.56 4.13
CA ARG A 245 -9.21 -10.97 4.13
C ARG A 245 -8.26 -9.78 4.27
N LEU A 246 -8.78 -8.66 4.76
CA LEU A 246 -8.02 -7.42 4.90
C LEU A 246 -7.06 -7.49 6.10
N LEU A 247 -5.79 -7.21 5.86
CA LEU A 247 -4.73 -7.19 6.88
C LEU A 247 -4.36 -5.78 7.34
N GLY A 248 -4.60 -4.78 6.52
CA GLY A 248 -4.32 -3.37 6.80
C GLY A 248 -4.79 -2.46 5.68
N CYS A 249 -4.78 -1.16 5.94
CA CYS A 249 -5.11 -0.14 4.96
C CYS A 249 -4.09 0.98 4.94
N HIS A 250 -3.70 1.43 3.74
CA HIS A 250 -3.11 2.74 3.55
C HIS A 250 -4.21 3.78 3.38
N VAL A 251 -4.12 4.84 4.17
CA VAL A 251 -5.12 5.90 4.20
C VAL A 251 -4.47 7.21 3.81
N HIS A 252 -4.92 7.75 2.69
CA HIS A 252 -4.56 9.08 2.23
C HIS A 252 -5.66 9.63 1.32
N ASP A 253 -5.68 10.93 1.12
CA ASP A 253 -6.68 11.59 0.29
C ASP A 253 -6.17 11.80 -1.14
N VAL A 254 -7.09 12.07 -2.06
CA VAL A 254 -6.82 12.30 -3.48
C VAL A 254 -7.36 13.67 -3.87
N LEU A 255 -6.48 14.56 -4.32
CA LEU A 255 -6.92 15.76 -5.00
C LEU A 255 -7.28 15.39 -6.45
N TRP A 256 -8.55 15.61 -6.80
CA TRP A 256 -9.07 15.30 -8.12
C TRP A 256 -8.18 15.83 -9.27
N PRO A 257 -7.98 15.08 -10.33
CA PRO A 257 -8.50 13.71 -10.50
C PRO A 257 -7.61 12.61 -9.89
N LEU A 258 -6.31 12.84 -9.65
CA LEU A 258 -5.34 11.74 -9.55
C LEU A 258 -4.16 12.00 -8.63
N LYS A 259 -4.10 13.15 -7.95
CA LYS A 259 -2.99 13.48 -7.05
C LYS A 259 -3.25 12.88 -5.66
N ASP A 260 -2.74 11.69 -5.44
CA ASP A 260 -2.83 10.91 -4.23
C ASP A 260 -1.80 11.29 -3.14
N HIS A 261 -1.70 10.46 -2.10
CA HIS A 261 -0.83 10.65 -0.92
C HIS A 261 -0.96 12.02 -0.25
N ARG A 262 -2.18 12.59 -0.29
CA ARG A 262 -2.54 13.80 0.45
C ARG A 262 -2.94 13.43 1.87
N ALA A 263 -2.75 14.34 2.83
CA ALA A 263 -3.21 14.11 4.20
C ALA A 263 -4.72 13.76 4.20
N PRO A 264 -5.16 12.75 4.98
CA PRO A 264 -6.56 12.35 5.02
C PRO A 264 -7.50 13.51 5.36
N LEU A 265 -8.69 13.56 4.76
CA LEU A 265 -9.69 14.61 4.94
C LEU A 265 -9.22 16.03 4.50
N SER A 266 -8.16 16.12 3.70
CA SER A 266 -7.64 17.42 3.25
C SER A 266 -8.28 17.91 1.96
N THR A 267 -8.75 17.02 1.10
CA THR A 267 -9.31 17.35 -0.21
C THR A 267 -10.73 16.87 -0.39
N GLY A 268 -11.16 15.86 0.38
CA GLY A 268 -12.46 15.21 0.26
C GLY A 268 -12.62 14.36 -1.00
N GLY A 269 -11.50 14.00 -1.66
CA GLY A 269 -11.52 13.15 -2.86
C GLY A 269 -11.81 11.69 -2.55
N VAL A 270 -11.52 11.23 -1.33
CA VAL A 270 -11.86 9.90 -0.83
C VAL A 270 -13.03 10.00 0.17
N ALA A 271 -14.10 9.29 -0.08
CA ALA A 271 -15.31 9.29 0.77
C ALA A 271 -15.11 8.41 2.03
N LEU A 272 -14.13 8.76 2.88
CA LEU A 272 -13.73 7.95 4.04
C LEU A 272 -14.90 7.61 4.97
N GLU A 273 -15.87 8.51 5.15
CA GLU A 273 -17.07 8.27 6.00
C GLU A 273 -17.93 7.10 5.51
N LYS A 274 -17.96 6.87 4.20
CA LYS A 274 -18.70 5.76 3.60
C LYS A 274 -17.89 4.47 3.58
N LEU A 275 -16.57 4.59 3.43
CA LEU A 275 -15.69 3.46 3.20
C LEU A 275 -15.16 2.83 4.48
N LEU A 276 -14.81 3.63 5.50
CA LEU A 276 -14.29 3.11 6.78
C LEU A 276 -15.21 2.13 7.50
N PRO A 277 -16.56 2.28 7.48
CA PRO A 277 -17.46 1.29 8.05
C PRO A 277 -17.38 -0.11 7.42
N LEU A 278 -16.78 -0.24 6.25
CA LEU A 278 -16.56 -1.53 5.57
C LEU A 278 -15.26 -2.21 6.02
N VAL A 279 -14.38 -1.49 6.69
CA VAL A 279 -13.11 -2.02 7.20
C VAL A 279 -13.36 -2.72 8.54
N PRO A 280 -12.94 -4.00 8.73
CA PRO A 280 -13.03 -4.68 10.01
C PRO A 280 -12.28 -3.92 11.12
N GLY A 281 -12.86 -3.88 12.33
CA GLY A 281 -12.37 -3.02 13.41
C GLY A 281 -10.98 -3.34 13.95
N ASP A 282 -10.48 -4.55 13.72
CA ASP A 282 -9.14 -5.00 14.10
C ASP A 282 -8.06 -4.68 13.05
N VAL A 283 -8.47 -4.13 11.90
CA VAL A 283 -7.56 -3.77 10.81
C VAL A 283 -6.93 -2.40 11.07
N PRO A 284 -5.58 -2.29 11.07
CA PRO A 284 -4.91 -1.02 11.26
C PRO A 284 -5.06 -0.10 10.04
N LEU A 285 -5.13 1.20 10.32
CA LEU A 285 -5.16 2.27 9.33
C LEU A 285 -3.83 3.02 9.35
N ILE A 286 -3.09 2.94 8.28
CA ILE A 286 -1.77 3.56 8.16
C ILE A 286 -1.87 4.81 7.26
N TRP A 287 -1.55 5.97 7.80
CA TRP A 287 -1.45 7.18 7.01
C TRP A 287 -0.20 7.14 6.15
N GLU A 288 -0.37 6.82 4.88
CA GLU A 288 0.70 6.81 3.89
C GLU A 288 0.63 8.08 3.05
N ILE A 289 1.28 9.13 3.54
CA ILE A 289 1.23 10.47 2.94
C ILE A 289 2.59 10.88 2.38
N SER A 290 2.59 11.60 1.27
CA SER A 290 3.84 12.01 0.62
C SER A 290 4.66 13.00 1.48
N PRO A 291 5.99 13.01 1.34
CA PRO A 291 6.88 13.96 2.02
C PRO A 291 6.53 15.44 1.77
N GLY A 292 5.80 15.72 0.69
CA GLY A 292 5.36 17.08 0.35
C GLY A 292 4.22 17.63 1.21
N ASN A 293 3.61 16.81 2.09
CA ASN A 293 2.63 17.31 3.06
C ASN A 293 3.36 17.99 4.22
N ARG A 294 3.04 19.24 4.46
CA ARG A 294 3.62 20.02 5.56
C ARG A 294 3.16 19.47 6.91
N ARG A 295 3.99 19.62 7.95
CA ARG A 295 3.67 19.18 9.32
C ARG A 295 2.34 19.74 9.81
N GLU A 296 2.09 21.02 9.57
CA GLU A 296 0.85 21.69 9.96
C GLU A 296 -0.39 21.03 9.32
N ALA A 297 -0.29 20.69 8.03
CA ALA A 297 -1.38 20.00 7.32
C ALA A 297 -1.66 18.59 7.90
N VAL A 298 -0.62 17.89 8.36
CA VAL A 298 -0.77 16.59 9.03
C VAL A 298 -1.45 16.75 10.38
N VAL A 299 -1.04 17.75 11.17
CA VAL A 299 -1.67 18.07 12.48
C VAL A 299 -3.13 18.44 12.29
N GLU A 300 -3.46 19.32 11.34
CA GLU A 300 -4.84 19.71 11.05
C GLU A 300 -5.69 18.52 10.60
N ALA A 301 -5.13 17.65 9.75
CA ALA A 301 -5.82 16.44 9.32
C ALA A 301 -6.08 15.50 10.50
N LEU A 302 -5.13 15.37 11.42
CA LEU A 302 -5.28 14.52 12.61
C LEU A 302 -6.35 15.07 13.58
N LEU A 303 -6.44 16.39 13.72
CA LEU A 303 -7.52 17.01 14.51
C LEU A 303 -8.88 16.72 13.89
N ARG A 304 -9.03 16.96 12.58
CA ARG A 304 -10.26 16.62 11.83
C ARG A 304 -10.60 15.14 11.92
N TRP A 305 -9.60 14.26 11.87
CA TRP A 305 -9.78 12.81 11.99
C TRP A 305 -10.38 12.44 13.36
N ARG A 306 -9.80 12.95 14.43
CA ARG A 306 -10.26 12.69 15.80
C ARG A 306 -11.66 13.24 16.10
N GLU A 307 -12.00 14.38 15.49
CA GLU A 307 -13.35 14.94 15.55
C GLU A 307 -14.37 14.07 14.82
N LYS A 308 -14.02 13.57 13.65
CA LYS A 308 -14.91 12.87 12.75
C LYS A 308 -15.04 11.37 13.07
N PHE A 309 -13.96 10.77 13.53
CA PHE A 309 -13.85 9.36 13.89
C PHE A 309 -13.32 9.24 15.34
N PRO A 310 -14.14 9.57 16.33
CA PRO A 310 -13.74 9.47 17.75
C PRO A 310 -13.44 8.01 18.10
N ALA A 311 -12.45 7.81 19.01
CA ALA A 311 -12.00 6.51 19.51
C ALA A 311 -13.06 5.82 20.36
#